data_1b4f0a725e0a5d19037b40ff50c5ca0a
#
_entry.id   1b4f0a725e0a5d19037b40ff50c5ca0a
#
_cell.length_a   1.000
_cell.length_b   1.000
_cell.length_c   1.000
_cell.angle_alpha   90.00
_cell.angle_beta   90.00
_cell.angle_gamma   90.00
#
_symmetry.space_group_name_H-M   'P 1'
#
loop_
_entity.id
_entity.type
_entity.pdbx_description
1 polymer ?
#
loop_
_entity_poly.entity_id
_entity_poly.type
_entity_poly.pdbx_seq_one_letter_code
_entity_poly.pdbx_strand_id
1 'polypeptide(L)'
;MVIHAVQPSLRPAQFQPYMRWQRDGSVAVIAAISVLVLGVMNGLLAAIGFSLLMLLRGLASPRLSILGRRGEHDFVSRTRFPDAALVPGTLVVRPEEPLFFANAEPLMELARQAVQGSPRTHVLVLSLEESPDLDSTSIESLGELADWLAARSVELRLARLKDAAHDVLLRAQLNHLPAAALEYASVDDAVRGQRP
;
A
#
# COMPACT_ATOMS: atom_id res chain seq x y z
N MET A 1 -1.88 -9.09 -49.95
CA MET A 1 -1.89 -7.73 -49.44
C MET A 1 -1.87 -7.61 -47.92
N VAL A 2 -2.17 -8.66 -47.16
CA VAL A 2 -2.17 -8.66 -45.67
C VAL A 2 -0.75 -8.78 -45.08
N ILE A 3 0.18 -9.45 -45.78
CA ILE A 3 1.55 -9.73 -45.27
C ILE A 3 2.41 -8.47 -45.15
N HIS A 4 2.18 -7.46 -45.99
CA HIS A 4 2.93 -6.17 -45.89
C HIS A 4 2.54 -5.28 -44.73
N ALA A 5 1.35 -5.44 -44.15
CA ALA A 5 0.88 -4.65 -43.03
C ALA A 5 1.42 -5.14 -41.67
N VAL A 6 1.87 -6.40 -41.59
CA VAL A 6 2.34 -7.02 -40.33
C VAL A 6 3.87 -6.92 -40.17
N GLN A 7 4.62 -6.74 -41.26
CA GLN A 7 6.08 -6.63 -41.21
C GLN A 7 6.66 -5.52 -40.33
N PRO A 8 6.09 -4.29 -40.24
CA PRO A 8 6.62 -3.29 -39.33
C PRO A 8 6.41 -3.65 -37.85
N SER A 9 5.37 -4.42 -37.52
CA SER A 9 5.03 -4.82 -36.14
C SER A 9 5.92 -5.92 -35.57
N LEU A 10 6.70 -6.61 -36.42
CA LEU A 10 7.58 -7.71 -36.03
C LEU A 10 9.06 -7.31 -35.86
N ARG A 11 9.38 -6.03 -35.80
CA ARG A 11 10.77 -5.58 -35.58
C ARG A 11 11.15 -5.79 -34.11
N PRO A 12 12.08 -6.72 -33.80
CA PRO A 12 12.51 -7.01 -32.43
C PRO A 12 13.02 -5.77 -31.68
N ALA A 13 13.55 -4.78 -32.41
CA ALA A 13 14.02 -3.53 -31.85
C ALA A 13 12.93 -2.67 -31.18
N GLN A 14 11.65 -2.83 -31.55
CA GLN A 14 10.53 -2.11 -30.91
C GLN A 14 10.17 -2.71 -29.54
N PHE A 15 10.54 -3.97 -29.27
CA PHE A 15 10.26 -4.66 -28.01
C PHE A 15 11.40 -4.50 -26.99
N GLN A 16 12.58 -4.00 -27.41
CA GLN A 16 13.73 -3.81 -26.52
C GLN A 16 13.45 -2.90 -25.29
N PRO A 17 12.72 -1.77 -25.38
CA PRO A 17 12.40 -0.98 -24.19
C PRO A 17 11.48 -1.72 -23.23
N TYR A 18 10.56 -2.55 -23.73
CA TYR A 18 9.62 -3.31 -22.88
C TYR A 18 10.29 -4.52 -22.20
N MET A 19 11.29 -5.13 -22.85
CA MET A 19 12.09 -6.22 -22.24
C MET A 19 13.02 -5.76 -21.13
N ARG A 20 13.32 -4.47 -21.03
CA ARG A 20 14.08 -3.89 -19.90
C ARG A 20 13.27 -3.85 -18.60
N TRP A 21 11.96 -3.90 -18.69
CA TRP A 21 11.07 -3.97 -17.54
C TRP A 21 10.67 -5.43 -17.35
N GLN A 22 11.36 -6.13 -16.46
CA GLN A 22 11.22 -7.58 -16.25
C GLN A 22 9.77 -8.05 -16.05
N ARG A 23 8.89 -7.20 -15.52
CA ARG A 23 7.46 -7.49 -15.34
C ARG A 23 6.70 -7.55 -16.66
N ASP A 24 6.89 -6.58 -17.53
CA ASP A 24 6.13 -6.48 -18.79
C ASP A 24 6.59 -7.50 -19.82
N GLY A 25 7.89 -7.82 -19.81
CA GLY A 25 8.46 -8.84 -20.68
C GLY A 25 7.89 -10.25 -20.42
N SER A 26 7.71 -10.63 -19.17
CA SER A 26 7.13 -11.95 -18.82
C SER A 26 5.67 -12.06 -19.24
N VAL A 27 4.87 -11.02 -19.06
CA VAL A 27 3.47 -10.99 -19.50
C VAL A 27 3.37 -11.14 -21.02
N ALA A 28 4.19 -10.42 -21.79
CA ALA A 28 4.21 -10.50 -23.25
C ALA A 28 4.61 -11.89 -23.77
N VAL A 29 5.61 -12.53 -23.16
CA VAL A 29 6.06 -13.88 -23.54
C VAL A 29 4.98 -14.92 -23.22
N ILE A 30 4.38 -14.86 -22.04
CA ILE A 30 3.31 -15.78 -21.64
C ILE A 30 2.10 -15.60 -22.56
N ALA A 31 1.71 -14.36 -22.87
CA ALA A 31 0.63 -14.08 -23.81
C ALA A 31 0.90 -14.70 -25.19
N ALA A 32 2.10 -14.51 -25.74
CA ALA A 32 2.48 -15.07 -27.03
C ALA A 32 2.44 -16.61 -27.04
N ILE A 33 3.00 -17.26 -26.01
CA ILE A 33 2.97 -18.73 -25.87
C ILE A 33 1.53 -19.21 -25.71
N SER A 34 0.70 -18.54 -24.90
CA SER A 34 -0.70 -18.91 -24.70
C SER A 34 -1.49 -18.89 -26.01
N VAL A 35 -1.28 -17.86 -26.86
CA VAL A 35 -1.94 -17.78 -28.17
C VAL A 35 -1.50 -18.90 -29.09
N LEU A 36 -0.21 -19.26 -29.09
CA LEU A 36 0.32 -20.33 -29.93
C LEU A 36 -0.20 -21.73 -29.53
N VAL A 37 -0.34 -21.98 -28.22
CA VAL A 37 -0.73 -23.30 -27.69
C VAL A 37 -2.24 -23.47 -27.62
N LEU A 38 -2.98 -22.45 -27.17
CA LEU A 38 -4.41 -22.50 -26.89
C LEU A 38 -5.29 -21.94 -28.02
N GLY A 39 -4.67 -21.43 -29.07
CA GLY A 39 -5.35 -20.68 -30.14
C GLY A 39 -5.67 -19.24 -29.71
N VAL A 40 -6.09 -18.43 -30.70
CA VAL A 40 -6.20 -16.99 -30.54
C VAL A 40 -7.18 -16.61 -29.42
N MET A 41 -8.37 -17.18 -29.40
CA MET A 41 -9.42 -16.81 -28.43
C MET A 41 -9.02 -17.17 -26.97
N ASN A 42 -8.65 -18.44 -26.76
CA ASN A 42 -8.29 -18.93 -25.44
C ASN A 42 -6.95 -18.33 -24.96
N GLY A 43 -6.01 -18.11 -25.88
CA GLY A 43 -4.74 -17.45 -25.58
C GLY A 43 -4.91 -16.01 -25.16
N LEU A 44 -5.84 -15.26 -25.78
CA LEU A 44 -6.16 -13.90 -25.39
C LEU A 44 -6.80 -13.85 -23.99
N LEU A 45 -7.76 -14.72 -23.71
CA LEU A 45 -8.39 -14.80 -22.39
C LEU A 45 -7.36 -15.16 -21.30
N ALA A 46 -6.47 -16.11 -21.57
CA ALA A 46 -5.40 -16.49 -20.65
C ALA A 46 -4.43 -15.33 -20.41
N ALA A 47 -4.07 -14.57 -21.44
CA ALA A 47 -3.20 -13.40 -21.33
C ALA A 47 -3.84 -12.29 -20.47
N ILE A 48 -5.12 -12.00 -20.67
CA ILE A 48 -5.87 -11.03 -19.87
C ILE A 48 -5.93 -11.50 -18.41
N GLY A 49 -6.29 -12.75 -18.16
CA GLY A 49 -6.35 -13.31 -16.81
C GLY A 49 -5.00 -13.25 -16.09
N PHE A 50 -3.91 -13.61 -16.78
CA PHE A 50 -2.56 -13.54 -16.24
C PHE A 50 -2.13 -12.09 -15.95
N SER A 51 -2.42 -11.15 -16.84
CA SER A 51 -2.13 -9.73 -16.64
C SER A 51 -2.86 -9.19 -15.41
N LEU A 52 -4.14 -9.52 -15.26
CA LEU A 52 -4.94 -9.12 -14.09
C LEU A 52 -4.39 -9.74 -12.79
N LEU A 53 -4.02 -11.02 -12.83
CA LEU A 53 -3.41 -11.72 -11.68
C LEU A 53 -2.10 -11.04 -11.25
N MET A 54 -1.26 -10.64 -12.22
CA MET A 54 0.00 -9.95 -11.92
C MET A 54 -0.23 -8.57 -11.34
N LEU A 55 -1.24 -7.83 -11.82
CA LEU A 55 -1.65 -6.55 -11.26
C LEU A 55 -2.11 -6.71 -9.81
N LEU A 56 -3.04 -7.64 -9.56
CA LEU A 56 -3.55 -7.92 -8.21
C LEU A 56 -2.43 -8.36 -7.26
N ARG A 57 -1.53 -9.25 -7.72
CA ARG A 57 -0.37 -9.67 -6.92
C ARG A 57 0.54 -8.49 -6.56
N GLY A 58 0.71 -7.53 -7.48
CA GLY A 58 1.48 -6.31 -7.22
C GLY A 58 0.87 -5.46 -6.11
N LEU A 59 -0.43 -5.25 -6.16
CA LEU A 59 -1.19 -4.49 -5.16
C LEU A 59 -1.30 -5.23 -3.81
N ALA A 60 -1.42 -6.56 -3.84
CA ALA A 60 -1.51 -7.40 -2.64
C ALA A 60 -0.17 -7.56 -1.90
N SER A 61 0.96 -7.14 -2.49
CA SER A 61 2.27 -7.24 -1.83
C SER A 61 2.38 -6.21 -0.71
N PRO A 62 2.42 -6.62 0.58
CA PRO A 62 2.42 -5.66 1.68
C PRO A 62 3.77 -4.93 1.74
N ARG A 63 3.73 -3.62 1.63
CA ARG A 63 4.90 -2.75 1.80
C ARG A 63 4.56 -1.64 2.78
N LEU A 64 5.31 -1.58 3.86
CA LEU A 64 5.15 -0.57 4.91
C LEU A 64 6.44 0.22 5.04
N SER A 65 6.38 1.53 4.85
CA SER A 65 7.51 2.43 5.07
C SER A 65 7.47 3.01 6.47
N ILE A 66 8.61 2.96 7.14
CA ILE A 66 8.84 3.75 8.36
C ILE A 66 9.25 5.15 7.92
N LEU A 67 8.54 6.15 8.42
CA LEU A 67 8.82 7.54 8.12
C LEU A 67 9.67 8.18 9.21
N GLY A 68 10.57 9.06 8.79
CA GLY A 68 11.34 9.94 9.67
C GLY A 68 11.10 11.39 9.32
N ARG A 69 11.29 12.27 10.30
CA ARG A 69 11.16 13.72 10.13
C ARG A 69 12.38 14.27 9.39
N ARG A 70 12.10 15.08 8.37
CA ARG A 70 13.10 15.84 7.62
C ARG A 70 12.62 17.30 7.52
N GLY A 71 13.41 18.23 8.10
CA GLY A 71 12.93 19.61 8.26
C GLY A 71 11.95 19.74 9.42
N GLU A 72 11.09 20.75 9.37
CA GLU A 72 10.18 21.09 10.49
C GLU A 72 8.89 20.26 10.49
N HIS A 73 8.32 20.00 9.30
CA HIS A 73 6.98 19.41 9.15
C HIS A 73 6.93 18.18 8.23
N ASP A 74 8.00 17.90 7.49
CA ASP A 74 8.00 16.85 6.48
C ASP A 74 8.35 15.49 7.06
N PHE A 75 7.62 14.46 6.65
CA PHE A 75 7.88 13.06 6.96
C PHE A 75 8.16 12.29 5.68
N VAL A 76 9.32 11.65 5.63
CA VAL A 76 9.83 10.95 4.45
C VAL A 76 10.23 9.52 4.79
N SER A 77 10.17 8.63 3.79
CA SER A 77 10.60 7.24 3.96
C SER A 77 12.07 7.15 4.31
N ARG A 78 12.40 6.49 5.42
CA ARG A 78 13.78 6.26 5.87
C ARG A 78 14.55 5.31 4.95
N THR A 79 13.87 4.50 4.17
CA THR A 79 14.52 3.68 3.14
C THR A 79 15.17 4.56 2.07
N ARG A 80 14.49 5.66 1.70
CA ARG A 80 15.01 6.61 0.70
C ARG A 80 15.92 7.68 1.31
N PHE A 81 15.60 8.10 2.56
CA PHE A 81 16.30 9.15 3.30
C PHE A 81 16.73 8.62 4.67
N PRO A 82 17.86 7.88 4.76
CA PRO A 82 18.31 7.26 6.01
C PRO A 82 18.64 8.26 7.12
N ASP A 83 18.92 9.51 6.75
CA ASP A 83 19.21 10.66 7.62
C ASP A 83 17.97 11.25 8.29
N ALA A 84 16.76 10.89 7.83
CA ALA A 84 15.52 11.37 8.44
C ALA A 84 15.41 10.89 9.90
N ALA A 85 15.20 11.85 10.82
CA ALA A 85 15.19 11.60 12.25
C ALA A 85 13.92 10.86 12.70
N LEU A 86 14.08 9.84 13.54
CA LEU A 86 12.95 9.24 14.24
C LEU A 86 12.47 10.18 15.36
N VAL A 87 11.16 10.21 15.56
CA VAL A 87 10.56 10.98 16.65
C VAL A 87 10.59 10.13 17.92
N PRO A 88 11.17 10.60 19.02
CA PRO A 88 11.21 9.85 20.27
C PRO A 88 9.79 9.46 20.74
N GLY A 89 9.59 8.19 21.06
CA GLY A 89 8.31 7.68 21.56
C GLY A 89 7.21 7.53 20.49
N THR A 90 7.43 7.98 19.26
CA THR A 90 6.43 7.92 18.19
C THR A 90 6.99 7.17 17.00
N LEU A 91 6.29 6.12 16.57
CA LEU A 91 6.58 5.41 15.35
C LEU A 91 5.60 5.88 14.26
N VAL A 92 6.13 6.34 13.14
CA VAL A 92 5.32 6.77 12.00
C VAL A 92 5.49 5.77 10.87
N VAL A 93 4.37 5.22 10.40
CA VAL A 93 4.36 4.24 9.31
C VAL A 93 3.37 4.64 8.22
N ARG A 94 3.64 4.24 7.00
CA ARG A 94 2.79 4.46 5.84
C ARG A 94 2.79 3.23 4.95
N PRO A 95 1.62 2.65 4.63
CA PRO A 95 1.47 1.70 3.54
C PRO A 95 1.89 2.35 2.21
N GLU A 96 2.63 1.63 1.39
CA GLU A 96 3.04 2.12 0.05
C GLU A 96 1.96 1.90 -1.01
N GLU A 97 0.95 1.07 -0.70
CA GLU A 97 -0.19 0.75 -1.57
C GLU A 97 -1.50 1.02 -0.80
N PRO A 98 -2.61 1.26 -1.51
CA PRO A 98 -3.93 1.35 -0.88
C PRO A 98 -4.26 0.12 -0.06
N LEU A 99 -4.88 0.31 1.12
CA LEU A 99 -5.41 -0.77 1.93
C LEU A 99 -6.65 -1.38 1.28
N PHE A 100 -6.68 -2.71 1.18
CA PHE A 100 -7.83 -3.47 0.73
C PHE A 100 -7.75 -4.92 1.22
N PHE A 101 -8.80 -5.71 1.03
CA PHE A 101 -8.95 -7.06 1.58
C PHE A 101 -7.73 -7.99 1.38
N ALA A 102 -6.95 -7.82 0.30
CA ALA A 102 -5.84 -8.72 0.00
C ALA A 102 -4.51 -8.35 0.68
N ASN A 103 -4.37 -7.11 1.20
CA ASN A 103 -3.13 -6.65 1.83
C ASN A 103 -3.31 -6.10 3.26
N ALA A 104 -4.54 -5.88 3.72
CA ALA A 104 -4.80 -5.23 5.00
C ALA A 104 -4.19 -6.01 6.17
N GLU A 105 -4.51 -7.28 6.32
CA GLU A 105 -4.00 -8.11 7.41
C GLU A 105 -2.45 -8.20 7.42
N PRO A 106 -1.78 -8.53 6.29
CA PRO A 106 -0.32 -8.53 6.24
C PRO A 106 0.32 -7.17 6.54
N LEU A 107 -0.32 -6.05 6.15
CA LEU A 107 0.17 -4.71 6.47
C LEU A 107 0.05 -4.40 7.95
N MET A 108 -1.06 -4.78 8.60
CA MET A 108 -1.22 -4.62 10.05
C MET A 108 -0.21 -5.47 10.81
N GLU A 109 0.13 -6.67 10.30
CA GLU A 109 1.18 -7.49 10.89
C GLU A 109 2.56 -6.84 10.78
N LEU A 110 2.89 -6.21 9.64
CA LEU A 110 4.12 -5.42 9.51
C LEU A 110 4.15 -4.23 10.49
N ALA A 111 3.00 -3.58 10.72
CA ALA A 111 2.90 -2.51 11.70
C ALA A 111 3.12 -3.01 13.13
N ARG A 112 2.57 -4.19 13.50
CA ARG A 112 2.84 -4.84 14.79
C ARG A 112 4.32 -5.16 14.97
N GLN A 113 4.97 -5.73 13.95
CA GLN A 113 6.40 -6.04 13.96
C GLN A 113 7.25 -4.77 14.11
N ALA A 114 6.89 -3.69 13.43
CA ALA A 114 7.59 -2.41 13.54
C ALA A 114 7.51 -1.83 14.98
N VAL A 115 6.34 -1.93 15.63
CA VAL A 115 6.16 -1.53 17.04
C VAL A 115 6.96 -2.44 17.96
N GLN A 116 6.96 -3.76 17.76
CA GLN A 116 7.75 -4.72 18.54
C GLN A 116 9.25 -4.44 18.42
N GLY A 117 9.71 -4.07 17.22
CA GLY A 117 11.10 -3.67 16.97
C GLY A 117 11.48 -2.31 17.58
N SER A 118 10.50 -1.58 18.13
CA SER A 118 10.68 -0.22 18.69
C SER A 118 10.09 -0.13 20.12
N PRO A 119 10.69 -0.76 21.13
CA PRO A 119 10.07 -0.93 22.46
C PRO A 119 9.81 0.34 23.25
N ARG A 120 10.29 1.48 22.78
CA ARG A 120 10.01 2.81 23.37
C ARG A 120 8.85 3.54 22.70
N THR A 121 8.11 2.87 21.82
CA THR A 121 6.97 3.47 21.13
C THR A 121 5.77 3.55 22.07
N HIS A 122 5.23 4.74 22.22
CA HIS A 122 3.99 5.02 22.96
C HIS A 122 2.86 5.44 22.02
N VAL A 123 3.21 5.90 20.82
CA VAL A 123 2.27 6.34 19.79
C VAL A 123 2.66 5.71 18.45
N LEU A 124 1.71 5.07 17.81
CA LEU A 124 1.80 4.65 16.41
C LEU A 124 0.97 5.62 15.55
N VAL A 125 1.62 6.33 14.65
CA VAL A 125 0.95 7.13 13.62
C VAL A 125 0.93 6.31 12.33
N LEU A 126 -0.26 5.99 11.84
CA LEU A 126 -0.49 5.32 10.57
C LEU A 126 -1.04 6.33 9.56
N SER A 127 -0.25 6.65 8.54
CA SER A 127 -0.70 7.52 7.45
C SER A 127 -1.45 6.69 6.41
N LEU A 128 -2.71 7.03 6.15
CA LEU A 128 -3.57 6.39 5.16
C LEU A 128 -3.75 7.23 3.89
N GLU A 129 -2.77 8.05 3.59
CA GLU A 129 -2.73 8.93 2.43
C GLU A 129 -2.98 8.21 1.09
N GLU A 130 -2.50 6.97 0.98
CA GLU A 130 -2.63 6.16 -0.24
C GLU A 130 -3.99 5.43 -0.33
N SER A 131 -4.77 5.41 0.76
CA SER A 131 -6.05 4.68 0.83
C SER A 131 -7.23 5.64 0.67
N PRO A 132 -7.80 5.78 -0.53
CA PRO A 132 -8.93 6.69 -0.78
C PRO A 132 -10.22 6.22 -0.11
N ASP A 133 -10.37 4.92 0.09
CA ASP A 133 -11.50 4.26 0.72
C ASP A 133 -11.01 3.01 1.46
N LEU A 134 -11.87 2.43 2.31
CA LEU A 134 -11.57 1.23 3.10
C LEU A 134 -12.72 0.22 2.97
N ASP A 135 -12.39 -1.01 2.65
CA ASP A 135 -13.33 -2.13 2.66
C ASP A 135 -13.50 -2.72 4.07
N SER A 136 -14.47 -3.62 4.23
CA SER A 136 -14.80 -4.23 5.52
C SER A 136 -13.61 -4.97 6.15
N THR A 137 -12.82 -5.68 5.35
CA THR A 137 -11.63 -6.41 5.82
C THR A 137 -10.55 -5.46 6.32
N SER A 138 -10.35 -4.33 5.63
CA SER A 138 -9.41 -3.29 6.07
C SER A 138 -9.82 -2.66 7.39
N ILE A 139 -11.12 -2.41 7.57
CA ILE A 139 -11.69 -1.86 8.81
C ILE A 139 -11.50 -2.85 9.96
N GLU A 140 -11.82 -4.13 9.76
CA GLU A 140 -11.64 -5.19 10.74
C GLU A 140 -10.17 -5.32 11.16
N SER A 141 -9.25 -5.38 10.19
CA SER A 141 -7.80 -5.46 10.44
C SER A 141 -7.27 -4.24 11.20
N LEU A 142 -7.80 -3.03 10.93
CA LEU A 142 -7.47 -1.82 11.69
C LEU A 142 -8.00 -1.88 13.12
N GLY A 143 -9.21 -2.43 13.34
CA GLY A 143 -9.77 -2.66 14.66
C GLY A 143 -8.92 -3.62 15.50
N GLU A 144 -8.51 -4.73 14.91
CA GLU A 144 -7.61 -5.70 15.55
C GLU A 144 -6.23 -5.09 15.89
N LEU A 145 -5.71 -4.22 15.01
CA LEU A 145 -4.48 -3.50 15.31
C LEU A 145 -4.68 -2.54 16.48
N ALA A 146 -5.79 -1.80 16.51
CA ALA A 146 -6.10 -0.86 17.61
C ALA A 146 -6.21 -1.60 18.95
N ASP A 147 -6.92 -2.74 19.00
CA ASP A 147 -7.05 -3.58 20.19
C ASP A 147 -5.69 -4.11 20.66
N TRP A 148 -4.86 -4.59 19.72
CA TRP A 148 -3.53 -5.10 20.01
C TRP A 148 -2.58 -4.03 20.57
N LEU A 149 -2.66 -2.79 20.04
CA LEU A 149 -1.89 -1.63 20.51
C LEU A 149 -2.36 -1.17 21.89
N ALA A 150 -3.68 -1.09 22.11
CA ALA A 150 -4.28 -0.68 23.38
C ALA A 150 -3.84 -1.63 24.52
N ALA A 151 -3.82 -2.95 24.26
CA ALA A 151 -3.33 -3.93 25.23
C ALA A 151 -1.84 -3.73 25.64
N ARG A 152 -1.10 -2.92 24.85
CA ARG A 152 0.32 -2.57 25.09
C ARG A 152 0.51 -1.12 25.51
N SER A 153 -0.57 -0.40 25.78
CA SER A 153 -0.54 1.03 26.10
C SER A 153 0.11 1.87 25.01
N VAL A 154 -0.08 1.49 23.73
CA VAL A 154 0.34 2.25 22.57
C VAL A 154 -0.90 2.88 21.94
N GLU A 155 -0.88 4.20 21.79
CA GLU A 155 -1.95 4.97 21.15
C GLU A 155 -1.85 4.85 19.63
N LEU A 156 -2.98 4.55 18.95
CA LEU A 156 -3.08 4.60 17.50
C LEU A 156 -3.63 5.95 17.06
N ARG A 157 -2.95 6.59 16.11
CA ARG A 157 -3.42 7.83 15.44
C ARG A 157 -3.41 7.60 13.94
N LEU A 158 -4.53 7.92 13.27
CA LEU A 158 -4.64 7.84 11.82
C LEU A 158 -4.47 9.25 11.24
N ALA A 159 -3.55 9.38 10.29
CA ALA A 159 -3.26 10.65 9.64
C ALA A 159 -3.60 10.61 8.15
N ARG A 160 -3.97 11.78 7.59
CA ARG A 160 -4.21 11.96 6.15
C ARG A 160 -5.31 11.07 5.60
N LEU A 161 -6.36 10.84 6.40
CA LEU A 161 -7.56 10.16 5.93
C LEU A 161 -8.24 10.96 4.81
N LYS A 162 -8.71 10.26 3.79
CA LYS A 162 -9.63 10.81 2.80
C LYS A 162 -11.06 10.76 3.35
N ASP A 163 -11.93 11.64 2.85
CA ASP A 163 -13.29 11.78 3.36
C ASP A 163 -14.07 10.46 3.42
N ALA A 164 -14.00 9.63 2.36
CA ALA A 164 -14.68 8.35 2.33
C ALA A 164 -14.14 7.37 3.40
N ALA A 165 -12.83 7.27 3.56
CA ALA A 165 -12.20 6.44 4.59
C ALA A 165 -12.53 6.93 6.00
N HIS A 166 -12.55 8.24 6.23
CA HIS A 166 -12.92 8.86 7.49
C HIS A 166 -14.37 8.53 7.87
N ASP A 167 -15.31 8.75 6.92
CA ASP A 167 -16.74 8.50 7.15
C ASP A 167 -17.06 7.04 7.46
N VAL A 168 -16.36 6.11 6.80
CA VAL A 168 -16.54 4.68 7.02
C VAL A 168 -16.02 4.29 8.41
N LEU A 169 -14.84 4.79 8.82
CA LEU A 169 -14.27 4.53 10.14
C LEU A 169 -15.12 5.11 11.27
N LEU A 170 -15.65 6.33 11.09
CA LEU A 170 -16.59 6.93 12.06
C LEU A 170 -17.83 6.06 12.27
N ARG A 171 -18.39 5.52 11.17
CA ARG A 171 -19.56 4.62 11.24
C ARG A 171 -19.23 3.27 11.85
N ALA A 172 -18.03 2.77 11.65
CA ALA A 172 -17.59 1.47 12.17
C ALA A 172 -17.46 1.46 13.70
N GLN A 173 -17.22 2.61 14.34
CA GLN A 173 -17.10 2.76 15.80
C GLN A 173 -16.17 1.71 16.44
N LEU A 174 -14.95 1.59 15.89
CA LEU A 174 -13.99 0.59 16.34
C LEU A 174 -13.59 0.80 17.80
N ASN A 175 -13.48 -0.29 18.55
CA ASN A 175 -12.94 -0.25 19.90
C ASN A 175 -11.50 0.30 19.88
N HIS A 176 -11.13 1.05 20.92
CA HIS A 176 -9.78 1.61 21.09
C HIS A 176 -9.30 2.53 19.94
N LEU A 177 -10.20 2.93 19.02
CA LEU A 177 -9.96 3.92 17.99
C LEU A 177 -11.03 5.03 18.06
N PRO A 178 -10.91 5.97 19.02
CA PRO A 178 -11.88 7.03 19.18
C PRO A 178 -11.90 7.97 17.97
N ALA A 179 -13.04 8.64 17.72
CA ALA A 179 -13.16 9.61 16.62
C ALA A 179 -12.02 10.64 16.59
N ALA A 180 -11.58 11.06 17.78
CA ALA A 180 -10.44 11.98 17.92
C ALA A 180 -9.11 11.45 17.34
N ALA A 181 -8.94 10.14 17.18
CA ALA A 181 -7.77 9.54 16.55
C ALA A 181 -7.80 9.59 15.02
N LEU A 182 -8.93 10.02 14.43
CA LEU A 182 -9.17 10.13 12.98
C LEU A 182 -8.97 11.56 12.45
N GLU A 183 -8.84 12.56 13.33
CA GLU A 183 -8.93 14.00 12.99
C GLU A 183 -7.60 14.62 12.57
N TYR A 184 -6.56 13.84 12.28
CA TYR A 184 -5.25 14.39 11.95
C TYR A 184 -5.10 14.65 10.45
N ALA A 185 -5.14 15.95 10.07
CA ALA A 185 -5.01 16.38 8.68
C ALA A 185 -3.61 16.09 8.10
N SER A 186 -2.57 16.10 8.93
CA SER A 186 -1.21 15.80 8.53
C SER A 186 -0.53 14.79 9.47
N VAL A 187 0.58 14.21 9.00
CA VAL A 187 1.43 13.35 9.84
C VAL A 187 2.06 14.15 10.98
N ASP A 188 2.44 15.41 10.73
CA ASP A 188 3.04 16.27 11.75
C ASP A 188 2.04 16.59 12.88
N ASP A 189 0.78 16.86 12.53
CA ASP A 189 -0.29 17.08 13.52
C ASP A 189 -0.50 15.82 14.36
N ALA A 190 -0.52 14.64 13.72
CA ALA A 190 -0.66 13.37 14.43
C ALA A 190 0.51 13.10 15.38
N VAL A 191 1.73 13.43 14.96
CA VAL A 191 2.93 13.28 15.81
C VAL A 191 2.89 14.25 17.00
N ARG A 192 2.48 15.50 16.78
CA ARG A 192 2.37 16.52 17.85
C ARG A 192 1.12 16.35 18.72
N GLY A 193 0.16 15.53 18.28
CA GLY A 193 -1.14 15.41 18.94
C GLY A 193 -2.01 16.67 18.79
N GLN A 194 -1.72 17.49 17.80
CA GLN A 194 -2.49 18.69 17.47
C GLN A 194 -3.62 18.32 16.52
N ARG A 195 -4.85 18.65 16.88
CA ARG A 195 -6.05 18.49 16.07
C ARG A 195 -6.46 19.84 15.50
N PRO A 196 -7.11 19.88 14.33
CA PRO A 196 -7.61 21.13 13.75
C PRO A 196 -8.62 21.84 14.65
#